data_0e02a00990b842c783277e5d1826fb70
#
_entry.id   0e02a00990b842c783277e5d1826fb70
#
_cell.length_a   1.000
_cell.length_b   1.000
_cell.length_c   1.000
_cell.angle_alpha   90.00
_cell.angle_beta   90.00
_cell.angle_gamma   90.00
#
_symmetry.space_group_name_H-M   'P 1'
#
loop_
_entity.id
_entity.type
_entity.pdbx_description
1 polymer ?
#
loop_
_entity_poly.entity_id
_entity_poly.type
_entity_poly.pdbx_seq_one_letter_code
_entity_poly.pdbx_strand_id
1 'polypeptide(L)'
;MDSRVATVVLDRPERRNAVNRQVADALRAAFELFDADPSMAVAVLWGAGGTFCAGADLTALNDDEHRNEIHADGTGPGPMGPTRLMLDKPVIAAIAGHAVAGGLELAAWCDLRIVEEDAVMGVFCRRFGVPLIDGGTLRLPRLIGMSRAMDLILTGRAVDASEALALGLANRKVERGGSRAAAETLACELAALPQAAMRADRRSVYDNALADDLADALRREGAGGYAAVFAEGLAGAGRFAAGAGRHGGAE
;
A
#
# COMPACT_ATOMS: atom_id res chain seq x y z
N MET A 1 13.45 -1.25 -17.01
CA MET A 1 12.71 -0.74 -15.83
C MET A 1 13.09 0.72 -15.68
N ASP A 2 12.16 1.60 -15.40
CA ASP A 2 12.47 3.01 -15.13
C ASP A 2 13.33 3.06 -13.86
N SER A 3 14.46 3.78 -13.88
CA SER A 3 15.37 3.91 -12.74
C SER A 3 14.73 4.59 -11.52
N ARG A 4 13.53 5.17 -11.68
CA ARG A 4 12.78 5.84 -10.61
C ARG A 4 11.83 4.91 -9.84
N VAL A 5 11.78 3.62 -10.17
CA VAL A 5 10.94 2.62 -9.51
C VAL A 5 11.79 1.74 -8.61
N ALA A 6 11.41 1.64 -7.33
CA ALA A 6 12.02 0.74 -6.35
C ALA A 6 11.13 -0.48 -6.15
N THR A 7 11.70 -1.69 -6.13
CA THR A 7 10.97 -2.90 -5.71
C THR A 7 11.54 -3.38 -4.37
N VAL A 8 10.72 -3.31 -3.32
CA VAL A 8 11.01 -3.86 -2.00
C VAL A 8 10.52 -5.30 -1.97
N VAL A 9 11.41 -6.23 -1.64
CA VAL A 9 11.14 -7.67 -1.68
C VAL A 9 11.12 -8.26 -0.28
N LEU A 10 10.01 -8.87 0.10
CA LEU A 10 9.97 -9.81 1.21
C LEU A 10 10.53 -11.15 0.73
N ASP A 11 11.65 -11.59 1.29
CA ASP A 11 12.36 -12.80 0.86
C ASP A 11 12.62 -13.76 2.03
N ARG A 12 11.53 -14.34 2.54
CA ARG A 12 11.49 -15.43 3.52
C ARG A 12 10.47 -16.48 3.11
N PRO A 13 10.60 -17.08 1.92
CA PRO A 13 9.59 -17.99 1.37
C PRO A 13 9.35 -19.23 2.25
N GLU A 14 10.37 -19.72 2.95
CA GLU A 14 10.28 -20.84 3.90
C GLU A 14 9.37 -20.55 5.10
N ARG A 15 9.14 -19.26 5.41
CA ARG A 15 8.19 -18.76 6.40
C ARG A 15 6.96 -18.09 5.78
N ARG A 16 6.71 -18.28 4.48
CA ARG A 16 5.65 -17.60 3.73
C ARG A 16 5.69 -16.09 3.90
N ASN A 17 6.88 -15.53 3.95
CA ASN A 17 7.14 -14.10 4.15
C ASN A 17 6.52 -13.52 5.44
N ALA A 18 6.39 -14.35 6.49
CA ALA A 18 5.98 -13.87 7.81
C ALA A 18 7.02 -12.89 8.37
N VAL A 19 6.53 -11.86 9.06
CA VAL A 19 7.31 -10.72 9.55
C VAL A 19 7.57 -10.86 11.04
N ASN A 20 8.83 -11.00 11.42
CA ASN A 20 9.33 -10.82 12.78
C ASN A 20 9.94 -9.41 12.94
N ARG A 21 10.49 -9.07 14.12
CA ARG A 21 11.10 -7.76 14.40
C ARG A 21 12.13 -7.37 13.33
N GLN A 22 13.09 -8.24 13.05
CA GLN A 22 14.16 -7.95 12.08
C GLN A 22 13.62 -7.60 10.70
N VAL A 23 12.62 -8.35 10.21
CA VAL A 23 11.99 -8.07 8.91
C VAL A 23 11.18 -6.78 8.97
N ALA A 24 10.47 -6.50 10.08
CA ALA A 24 9.72 -5.26 10.25
C ALA A 24 10.66 -4.04 10.21
N ASP A 25 11.78 -4.09 10.93
CA ASP A 25 12.78 -3.02 10.96
C ASP A 25 13.41 -2.80 9.57
N ALA A 26 13.74 -3.89 8.87
CA ALA A 26 14.28 -3.82 7.51
C ALA A 26 13.28 -3.24 6.50
N LEU A 27 12.00 -3.64 6.58
CA LEU A 27 10.94 -3.08 5.73
C LEU A 27 10.75 -1.58 6.00
N ARG A 28 10.69 -1.20 7.27
CA ARG A 28 10.58 0.19 7.66
C ARG A 28 11.73 1.02 7.10
N ALA A 29 12.97 0.59 7.34
CA ALA A 29 14.16 1.28 6.85
C ALA A 29 14.19 1.38 5.31
N ALA A 30 13.78 0.31 4.59
CA ALA A 30 13.72 0.32 3.13
C ALA A 30 12.74 1.38 2.61
N PHE A 31 11.56 1.51 3.23
CA PHE A 31 10.59 2.52 2.81
C PHE A 31 10.96 3.94 3.25
N GLU A 32 11.60 4.14 4.40
CA GLU A 32 12.16 5.43 4.80
C GLU A 32 13.26 5.89 3.83
N LEU A 33 14.16 4.98 3.42
CA LEU A 33 15.18 5.27 2.41
C LEU A 33 14.56 5.58 1.04
N PHE A 34 13.58 4.79 0.60
CA PHE A 34 12.84 5.06 -0.64
C PHE A 34 12.20 6.45 -0.64
N ASP A 35 11.54 6.80 0.45
CA ASP A 35 10.82 8.08 0.54
C ASP A 35 11.80 9.27 0.58
N ALA A 36 12.94 9.10 1.22
CA ALA A 36 13.99 10.12 1.29
C ALA A 36 14.79 10.32 0.00
N ASP A 37 14.84 9.31 -0.90
CA ASP A 37 15.63 9.38 -2.15
C ASP A 37 14.91 10.19 -3.24
N PRO A 38 15.37 11.42 -3.59
CA PRO A 38 14.69 12.24 -4.59
C PRO A 38 14.72 11.64 -6.02
N SER A 39 15.57 10.67 -6.28
CA SER A 39 15.62 9.97 -7.57
C SER A 39 14.51 8.95 -7.74
N MET A 40 13.86 8.51 -6.66
CA MET A 40 12.77 7.53 -6.68
C MET A 40 11.40 8.21 -6.74
N ALA A 41 10.47 7.61 -7.46
CA ALA A 41 9.11 8.11 -7.63
C ALA A 41 8.03 7.19 -7.06
N VAL A 42 8.14 5.87 -7.29
CA VAL A 42 7.12 4.86 -6.92
C VAL A 42 7.81 3.63 -6.37
N ALA A 43 7.23 3.00 -5.35
CA ALA A 43 7.68 1.70 -4.88
C ALA A 43 6.68 0.58 -5.20
N VAL A 44 7.21 -0.63 -5.37
CA VAL A 44 6.47 -1.88 -5.41
C VAL A 44 6.88 -2.72 -4.21
N LEU A 45 5.91 -3.23 -3.46
CA LEU A 45 6.12 -4.24 -2.41
C LEU A 45 5.69 -5.61 -2.94
N TRP A 46 6.59 -6.57 -2.94
CA TRP A 46 6.35 -7.92 -3.46
C TRP A 46 6.94 -8.99 -2.54
N GLY A 47 6.31 -10.14 -2.45
CA GLY A 47 6.80 -11.31 -1.71
C GLY A 47 7.36 -12.38 -2.64
N ALA A 48 8.59 -12.81 -2.40
CA ALA A 48 9.21 -13.91 -3.13
C ALA A 48 8.58 -15.28 -2.78
N GLY A 49 8.74 -16.27 -3.67
CA GLY A 49 8.29 -17.64 -3.42
C GLY A 49 6.78 -17.87 -3.52
N GLY A 50 6.04 -16.99 -4.26
CA GLY A 50 4.62 -17.22 -4.57
C GLY A 50 3.67 -16.94 -3.41
N THR A 51 4.10 -16.19 -2.41
CA THR A 51 3.26 -15.72 -1.30
C THR A 51 3.63 -14.27 -0.98
N PHE A 52 2.65 -13.38 -0.90
CA PHE A 52 2.92 -12.00 -0.53
C PHE A 52 3.41 -11.91 0.92
N CYS A 53 2.54 -12.23 1.89
CA CYS A 53 2.89 -12.21 3.30
C CYS A 53 1.84 -12.92 4.16
N ALA A 54 2.27 -13.83 5.04
CA ALA A 54 1.40 -14.55 5.97
C ALA A 54 1.08 -13.78 7.27
N GLY A 55 1.60 -12.54 7.43
CA GLY A 55 1.41 -11.72 8.63
C GLY A 55 2.58 -11.80 9.60
N ALA A 56 2.35 -11.49 10.87
CA ALA A 56 3.37 -11.57 11.91
C ALA A 56 3.83 -13.03 12.10
N ASP A 57 5.13 -13.21 12.35
CA ASP A 57 5.71 -14.51 12.66
C ASP A 57 5.32 -14.95 14.07
N LEU A 58 4.24 -15.74 14.17
CA LEU A 58 3.72 -16.20 15.47
C LEU A 58 4.72 -17.09 16.23
N THR A 59 5.70 -17.69 15.54
CA THR A 59 6.74 -18.49 16.22
C THR A 59 7.69 -17.63 17.03
N ALA A 60 7.77 -16.33 16.70
CA ALA A 60 8.58 -15.35 17.44
C ALA A 60 7.83 -14.67 18.58
N LEU A 61 6.53 -14.91 18.76
CA LEU A 61 5.70 -14.16 19.71
C LEU A 61 6.17 -14.27 21.17
N ASN A 62 6.71 -15.43 21.57
CA ASN A 62 7.23 -15.68 22.91
C ASN A 62 8.74 -15.36 23.08
N ASP A 63 9.36 -14.79 22.05
CA ASP A 63 10.77 -14.43 22.03
C ASP A 63 10.90 -12.91 22.03
N ASP A 64 11.36 -12.34 23.13
CA ASP A 64 11.44 -10.89 23.33
C ASP A 64 12.41 -10.19 22.36
N GLU A 65 13.39 -10.91 21.84
CA GLU A 65 14.35 -10.39 20.86
C GLU A 65 13.78 -10.36 19.43
N HIS A 66 13.00 -11.39 19.08
CA HIS A 66 12.49 -11.57 17.70
C HIS A 66 11.03 -11.16 17.53
N ARG A 67 10.28 -11.00 18.63
CA ARG A 67 8.89 -10.53 18.61
C ARG A 67 8.79 -9.14 18.02
N ASN A 68 7.79 -8.91 17.15
CA ASN A 68 7.44 -7.59 16.62
C ASN A 68 7.30 -6.57 17.76
N GLU A 69 7.76 -5.36 17.54
CA GLU A 69 7.67 -4.29 18.53
C GLU A 69 6.22 -3.84 18.71
N ILE A 70 5.75 -3.88 19.97
CA ILE A 70 4.40 -3.50 20.36
C ILE A 70 4.47 -2.72 21.66
N HIS A 71 3.90 -1.51 21.69
CA HIS A 71 3.84 -0.67 22.88
C HIS A 71 2.43 -0.68 23.47
N ALA A 72 2.35 -0.76 24.79
CA ALA A 72 1.07 -0.83 25.52
C ALA A 72 0.21 0.42 25.33
N ASP A 73 0.81 1.56 25.10
CA ASP A 73 0.15 2.85 24.82
C ASP A 73 -0.22 3.06 23.34
N GLY A 74 0.04 2.05 22.49
CA GLY A 74 -0.24 2.12 21.06
C GLY A 74 0.75 2.95 20.25
N THR A 75 1.79 3.52 20.86
CA THR A 75 2.84 4.29 20.17
C THR A 75 3.87 3.39 19.48
N GLY A 76 4.92 3.99 18.92
CA GLY A 76 6.02 3.29 18.27
C GLY A 76 5.77 2.92 16.81
N PRO A 77 6.68 2.14 16.21
CA PRO A 77 6.56 1.71 14.81
C PRO A 77 5.39 0.75 14.61
N GLY A 78 4.97 0.58 13.37
CA GLY A 78 4.02 -0.48 13.02
C GLY A 78 4.66 -1.85 13.25
N PRO A 79 3.98 -2.80 13.94
CA PRO A 79 4.51 -4.14 14.14
C PRO A 79 4.92 -4.87 12.86
N MET A 80 4.27 -4.55 11.74
CA MET A 80 4.63 -5.04 10.39
C MET A 80 5.65 -4.15 9.66
N GLY A 81 6.29 -3.19 10.36
CA GLY A 81 7.30 -2.29 9.82
C GLY A 81 6.73 -0.96 9.35
N PRO A 82 6.42 -0.75 8.05
CA PRO A 82 6.07 0.55 7.49
C PRO A 82 4.62 0.97 7.74
N THR A 83 3.78 0.13 8.35
CA THR A 83 2.32 0.31 8.39
C THR A 83 1.82 1.58 9.08
N ARG A 84 2.67 2.25 9.87
CA ARG A 84 2.41 3.56 10.48
C ARG A 84 3.12 4.71 9.80
N LEU A 85 3.95 4.45 8.77
CA LEU A 85 4.57 5.51 7.97
C LEU A 85 3.52 6.15 7.05
N MET A 86 3.61 7.46 6.91
CA MET A 86 2.92 8.24 5.89
C MET A 86 3.98 8.75 4.91
N LEU A 87 4.18 8.01 3.82
CA LEU A 87 5.14 8.37 2.79
C LEU A 87 4.59 9.48 1.89
N ASP A 88 5.48 10.26 1.30
CA ASP A 88 5.12 11.25 0.27
C ASP A 88 4.97 10.62 -1.13
N LYS A 89 5.47 9.39 -1.30
CA LYS A 89 5.48 8.68 -2.58
C LYS A 89 4.56 7.46 -2.56
N PRO A 90 3.94 7.11 -3.72
CA PRO A 90 3.03 5.98 -3.79
C PRO A 90 3.74 4.62 -3.71
N VAL A 91 3.00 3.64 -3.16
CA VAL A 91 3.42 2.24 -3.06
C VAL A 91 2.35 1.33 -3.66
N ILE A 92 2.76 0.35 -4.45
CA ILE A 92 1.90 -0.67 -5.06
C ILE A 92 2.22 -2.03 -4.43
N ALA A 93 1.22 -2.72 -3.88
CA ALA A 93 1.36 -4.11 -3.46
C ALA A 93 1.16 -5.04 -4.67
N ALA A 94 2.15 -5.89 -4.94
CA ALA A 94 2.10 -6.97 -5.93
C ALA A 94 1.85 -8.29 -5.20
N ILE A 95 0.63 -8.78 -5.26
CA ILE A 95 0.14 -9.85 -4.39
C ILE A 95 0.05 -11.16 -5.15
N ALA A 96 0.96 -12.09 -4.82
CA ALA A 96 0.90 -13.49 -5.20
C ALA A 96 0.43 -14.32 -4.00
N GLY A 97 -0.37 -15.35 -4.21
CA GLY A 97 -0.80 -16.27 -3.18
C GLY A 97 -1.44 -15.55 -1.97
N HIS A 98 -0.90 -15.75 -0.77
CA HIS A 98 -1.53 -15.26 0.46
C HIS A 98 -1.07 -13.86 0.87
N ALA A 99 -2.04 -12.97 1.11
CA ALA A 99 -1.89 -11.69 1.80
C ALA A 99 -2.85 -11.69 3.00
N VAL A 100 -2.43 -12.25 4.14
CA VAL A 100 -3.34 -12.55 5.25
C VAL A 100 -2.84 -11.99 6.58
N ALA A 101 -3.75 -11.77 7.52
CA ALA A 101 -3.44 -11.18 8.83
C ALA A 101 -2.69 -9.83 8.69
N GLY A 102 -1.54 -9.65 9.33
CA GLY A 102 -0.68 -8.48 9.14
C GLY A 102 -0.21 -8.28 7.69
N GLY A 103 -0.16 -9.35 6.88
CA GLY A 103 0.12 -9.25 5.44
C GLY A 103 -1.01 -8.56 4.66
N LEU A 104 -2.28 -8.75 5.08
CA LEU A 104 -3.40 -7.97 4.57
C LEU A 104 -3.28 -6.50 5.00
N GLU A 105 -2.82 -6.23 6.22
CA GLU A 105 -2.61 -4.86 6.70
C GLU A 105 -1.48 -4.15 5.94
N LEU A 106 -0.37 -4.85 5.62
CA LEU A 106 0.67 -4.37 4.72
C LEU A 106 0.13 -4.07 3.32
N ALA A 107 -0.67 -4.96 2.76
CA ALA A 107 -1.30 -4.75 1.46
C ALA A 107 -2.26 -3.55 1.47
N ALA A 108 -3.05 -3.38 2.55
CA ALA A 108 -3.96 -2.25 2.73
C ALA A 108 -3.24 -0.93 3.05
N TRP A 109 -1.99 -0.97 3.54
CA TRP A 109 -1.13 0.20 3.72
C TRP A 109 -0.63 0.75 2.38
N CYS A 110 -0.36 -0.10 1.40
CA CYS A 110 -0.03 0.33 0.04
C CYS A 110 -1.21 1.09 -0.60
N ASP A 111 -0.91 2.05 -1.48
CA ASP A 111 -1.94 2.84 -2.18
C ASP A 111 -2.77 1.97 -3.14
N LEU A 112 -2.10 1.11 -3.90
CA LEU A 112 -2.72 0.21 -4.88
C LEU A 112 -2.35 -1.25 -4.62
N ARG A 113 -3.21 -2.16 -5.07
CA ARG A 113 -3.06 -3.61 -4.92
C ARG A 113 -3.36 -4.31 -6.23
N ILE A 114 -2.36 -5.03 -6.77
CA ILE A 114 -2.50 -5.91 -7.92
C ILE A 114 -2.44 -7.34 -7.40
N VAL A 115 -3.48 -8.12 -7.63
CA VAL A 115 -3.61 -9.50 -7.11
C VAL A 115 -3.53 -10.52 -8.24
N GLU A 116 -2.86 -11.62 -8.01
CA GLU A 116 -2.94 -12.78 -8.90
C GLU A 116 -4.29 -13.47 -8.75
N GLU A 117 -4.76 -14.14 -9.79
CA GLU A 117 -6.08 -14.77 -9.84
C GLU A 117 -6.31 -15.86 -8.77
N ASP A 118 -5.24 -16.47 -8.26
CA ASP A 118 -5.23 -17.45 -7.18
C ASP A 118 -4.89 -16.83 -5.81
N ALA A 119 -4.81 -15.50 -5.72
CA ALA A 119 -4.51 -14.83 -4.47
C ALA A 119 -5.64 -15.00 -3.44
N VAL A 120 -5.22 -15.15 -2.18
CA VAL A 120 -6.11 -15.28 -1.02
C VAL A 120 -5.81 -14.16 -0.03
N MET A 121 -6.82 -13.36 0.29
CA MET A 121 -6.75 -12.30 1.28
C MET A 121 -7.64 -12.64 2.48
N GLY A 122 -7.32 -12.14 3.70
CA GLY A 122 -8.19 -12.39 4.84
C GLY A 122 -7.59 -12.02 6.19
N VAL A 123 -8.46 -11.81 7.18
CA VAL A 123 -8.09 -11.47 8.58
C VAL A 123 -7.83 -12.76 9.36
N PHE A 124 -6.85 -13.56 8.93
CA PHE A 124 -6.59 -14.90 9.48
C PHE A 124 -6.03 -14.89 10.91
N CYS A 125 -5.49 -13.77 11.37
CA CYS A 125 -5.06 -13.58 12.77
C CYS A 125 -6.21 -13.81 13.76
N ARG A 126 -7.48 -13.62 13.35
CA ARG A 126 -8.67 -13.89 14.16
C ARG A 126 -8.70 -15.32 14.69
N ARG A 127 -8.21 -16.29 13.91
CA ARG A 127 -8.17 -17.71 14.27
C ARG A 127 -7.20 -18.02 15.42
N PHE A 128 -6.24 -17.11 15.68
CA PHE A 128 -5.17 -17.28 16.64
C PHE A 128 -5.20 -16.25 17.77
N GLY A 129 -6.30 -15.48 17.91
CA GLY A 129 -6.46 -14.49 18.97
C GLY A 129 -5.59 -13.23 18.82
N VAL A 130 -4.94 -13.04 17.67
CA VAL A 130 -4.12 -11.85 17.40
C VAL A 130 -5.00 -10.75 16.79
N PRO A 131 -5.02 -9.54 17.36
CA PRO A 131 -5.78 -8.42 16.84
C PRO A 131 -5.08 -7.76 15.62
N LEU A 132 -5.85 -6.99 14.86
CA LEU A 132 -5.31 -6.08 13.85
C LEU A 132 -4.80 -4.82 14.55
N ILE A 133 -3.51 -4.54 14.47
CA ILE A 133 -2.85 -3.40 15.12
C ILE A 133 -1.92 -2.62 14.19
N ASP A 134 -1.96 -2.96 12.91
CA ASP A 134 -1.20 -2.33 11.82
C ASP A 134 -2.08 -1.45 10.91
N GLY A 135 -3.24 -1.03 11.41
CA GLY A 135 -4.17 -0.13 10.74
C GLY A 135 -5.24 -0.83 9.91
N GLY A 136 -5.37 -2.14 9.99
CA GLY A 136 -6.40 -2.90 9.27
C GLY A 136 -7.83 -2.47 9.64
N THR A 137 -8.10 -2.22 10.92
CA THR A 137 -9.42 -1.75 11.39
C THR A 137 -9.76 -0.34 10.91
N LEU A 138 -8.77 0.45 10.49
CA LEU A 138 -8.96 1.79 9.96
C LEU A 138 -9.06 1.79 8.43
N ARG A 139 -8.23 0.98 7.76
CA ARG A 139 -8.14 0.98 6.29
C ARG A 139 -9.19 0.12 5.63
N LEU A 140 -9.50 -1.07 6.16
CA LEU A 140 -10.50 -1.95 5.56
C LEU A 140 -11.88 -1.28 5.41
N PRO A 141 -12.46 -0.63 6.46
CA PRO A 141 -13.75 0.06 6.30
C PRO A 141 -13.74 1.17 5.26
N ARG A 142 -12.60 1.83 5.04
CA ARG A 142 -12.45 2.88 4.03
C ARG A 142 -12.34 2.32 2.62
N LEU A 143 -11.71 1.16 2.46
CA LEU A 143 -11.54 0.51 1.17
C LEU A 143 -12.83 -0.18 0.69
N ILE A 144 -13.52 -0.90 1.59
CA ILE A 144 -14.63 -1.80 1.21
C ILE A 144 -15.96 -1.50 1.90
N GLY A 145 -16.01 -0.43 2.69
CA GLY A 145 -17.17 -0.06 3.49
C GLY A 145 -17.29 -0.86 4.80
N MET A 146 -17.98 -0.26 5.79
CA MET A 146 -18.03 -0.79 7.17
C MET A 146 -18.58 -2.22 7.23
N SER A 147 -19.71 -2.51 6.56
CA SER A 147 -20.37 -3.81 6.65
C SER A 147 -19.48 -4.96 6.12
N ARG A 148 -18.86 -4.76 4.97
CA ARG A 148 -17.96 -5.76 4.36
C ARG A 148 -16.68 -5.94 5.18
N ALA A 149 -16.13 -4.84 5.71
CA ALA A 149 -14.98 -4.90 6.60
C ALA A 149 -15.29 -5.70 7.88
N MET A 150 -16.47 -5.47 8.48
CA MET A 150 -16.91 -6.21 9.67
C MET A 150 -17.10 -7.70 9.39
N ASP A 151 -17.64 -8.08 8.22
CA ASP A 151 -17.71 -9.49 7.83
C ASP A 151 -16.31 -10.14 7.84
N LEU A 152 -15.32 -9.50 7.20
CA LEU A 152 -13.95 -10.05 7.16
C LEU A 152 -13.27 -10.06 8.53
N ILE A 153 -13.44 -8.99 9.32
CA ILE A 153 -12.80 -8.84 10.65
C ILE A 153 -13.39 -9.84 11.65
N LEU A 154 -14.70 -10.04 11.66
CA LEU A 154 -15.36 -10.90 12.64
C LEU A 154 -15.18 -12.38 12.30
N THR A 155 -15.35 -12.74 11.02
CA THR A 155 -15.33 -14.14 10.59
C THR A 155 -13.92 -14.66 10.35
N GLY A 156 -12.98 -13.81 9.94
CA GLY A 156 -11.66 -14.22 9.49
C GLY A 156 -11.72 -15.14 8.26
N ARG A 157 -12.78 -15.03 7.44
CA ARG A 157 -12.92 -15.82 6.22
C ARG A 157 -11.92 -15.41 5.15
N ALA A 158 -11.71 -16.29 4.20
CA ALA A 158 -10.92 -16.01 3.01
C ALA A 158 -11.74 -15.17 2.02
N VAL A 159 -11.03 -14.34 1.26
CA VAL A 159 -11.49 -13.58 0.10
C VAL A 159 -10.60 -13.96 -1.07
N ASP A 160 -11.16 -14.45 -2.15
CA ASP A 160 -10.42 -14.72 -3.39
C ASP A 160 -10.17 -13.44 -4.20
N ALA A 161 -9.36 -13.54 -5.24
CA ALA A 161 -8.97 -12.40 -6.06
C ALA A 161 -10.17 -11.72 -6.77
N SER A 162 -11.17 -12.49 -7.18
CA SER A 162 -12.36 -11.97 -7.88
C SER A 162 -13.27 -11.22 -6.90
N GLU A 163 -13.48 -11.77 -5.71
CA GLU A 163 -14.20 -11.08 -4.65
C GLU A 163 -13.43 -9.83 -4.19
N ALA A 164 -12.11 -9.91 -4.00
CA ALA A 164 -11.29 -8.76 -3.62
C ALA A 164 -11.42 -7.60 -4.62
N LEU A 165 -11.45 -7.89 -5.92
CA LEU A 165 -11.68 -6.91 -6.97
C LEU A 165 -13.10 -6.33 -6.89
N ALA A 166 -14.12 -7.18 -6.74
CA ALA A 166 -15.51 -6.75 -6.66
C ALA A 166 -15.81 -5.90 -5.41
N LEU A 167 -15.12 -6.17 -4.30
CA LEU A 167 -15.24 -5.39 -3.06
C LEU A 167 -14.51 -4.04 -3.12
N GLY A 168 -13.55 -3.86 -4.02
CA GLY A 168 -12.61 -2.73 -4.03
C GLY A 168 -11.40 -2.93 -3.10
N LEU A 169 -11.20 -4.13 -2.58
CA LEU A 169 -10.02 -4.49 -1.81
C LEU A 169 -8.78 -4.65 -2.71
N ALA A 170 -8.96 -5.06 -3.97
CA ALA A 170 -7.94 -5.05 -5.01
C ALA A 170 -8.30 -4.05 -6.12
N ASN A 171 -7.29 -3.49 -6.78
CA ASN A 171 -7.46 -2.53 -7.88
C ASN A 171 -7.39 -3.22 -9.26
N ARG A 172 -6.57 -4.27 -9.37
CA ARG A 172 -6.38 -5.04 -10.61
C ARG A 172 -6.20 -6.52 -10.29
N LYS A 173 -6.66 -7.38 -11.17
CA LYS A 173 -6.44 -8.83 -11.13
C LYS A 173 -5.67 -9.25 -12.37
N VAL A 174 -4.64 -10.10 -12.19
CA VAL A 174 -3.76 -10.59 -13.24
C VAL A 174 -3.63 -12.13 -13.14
N GLU A 175 -3.11 -12.75 -14.18
CA GLU A 175 -2.79 -14.17 -14.18
C GLU A 175 -1.74 -14.50 -13.12
N ARG A 176 -1.69 -15.77 -12.72
CA ARG A 176 -0.70 -16.29 -11.79
C ARG A 176 0.73 -16.04 -12.28
N GLY A 177 1.59 -15.55 -11.37
CA GLY A 177 2.98 -15.16 -11.66
C GLY A 177 3.13 -13.79 -12.27
N GLY A 178 2.03 -13.06 -12.54
CA GLY A 178 2.04 -11.76 -13.23
C GLY A 178 2.06 -10.54 -12.32
N SER A 179 1.82 -10.68 -11.01
CA SER A 179 1.60 -9.53 -10.11
C SER A 179 2.78 -8.57 -10.06
N ARG A 180 4.00 -9.08 -9.96
CA ARG A 180 5.21 -8.25 -9.91
C ARG A 180 5.39 -7.44 -11.18
N ALA A 181 5.37 -8.08 -12.34
CA ALA A 181 5.56 -7.42 -13.63
C ALA A 181 4.49 -6.36 -13.89
N ALA A 182 3.23 -6.67 -13.57
CA ALA A 182 2.13 -5.72 -13.71
C ALA A 182 2.24 -4.52 -12.76
N ALA A 183 2.70 -4.73 -11.52
CA ALA A 183 2.92 -3.66 -10.55
C ALA A 183 4.09 -2.77 -10.96
N GLU A 184 5.20 -3.34 -11.44
CA GLU A 184 6.35 -2.59 -11.94
C GLU A 184 5.99 -1.80 -13.21
N THR A 185 5.17 -2.34 -14.10
CA THR A 185 4.64 -1.62 -15.27
C THR A 185 3.81 -0.42 -14.84
N LEU A 186 2.83 -0.63 -13.94
CA LEU A 186 2.02 0.47 -13.41
C LEU A 186 2.89 1.51 -12.66
N ALA A 187 3.90 1.07 -11.93
CA ALA A 187 4.82 1.97 -11.25
C ALA A 187 5.60 2.86 -12.25
N CYS A 188 6.04 2.30 -13.38
CA CYS A 188 6.67 3.07 -14.46
C CYS A 188 5.70 4.08 -15.09
N GLU A 189 4.44 3.70 -15.30
CA GLU A 189 3.39 4.62 -15.78
C GLU A 189 3.21 5.79 -14.81
N LEU A 190 3.07 5.52 -13.51
CA LEU A 190 2.94 6.55 -12.47
C LEU A 190 4.20 7.41 -12.35
N ALA A 191 5.39 6.83 -12.48
CA ALA A 191 6.65 7.57 -12.44
C ALA A 191 6.79 8.54 -13.61
N ALA A 192 6.14 8.29 -14.75
CA ALA A 192 6.15 9.18 -15.91
C ALA A 192 5.22 10.39 -15.76
N LEU A 193 4.26 10.36 -14.81
CA LEU A 193 3.33 11.46 -14.57
C LEU A 193 3.99 12.63 -13.83
N PRO A 194 3.39 13.84 -13.87
CA PRO A 194 3.81 14.98 -13.05
C PRO A 194 3.75 14.64 -11.56
N GLN A 195 4.90 14.58 -10.90
CA GLN A 195 5.02 14.05 -9.54
C GLN A 195 4.47 14.99 -8.47
N ALA A 196 4.64 16.30 -8.64
CA ALA A 196 4.17 17.27 -7.65
C ALA A 196 2.64 17.25 -7.52
N ALA A 197 1.92 17.22 -8.64
CA ALA A 197 0.47 17.16 -8.66
C ALA A 197 -0.04 15.83 -8.07
N MET A 198 0.49 14.69 -8.54
CA MET A 198 0.08 13.37 -8.07
C MET A 198 0.28 13.20 -6.54
N ARG A 199 1.43 13.65 -6.02
CA ARG A 199 1.73 13.57 -4.58
C ARG A 199 0.87 14.50 -3.74
N ALA A 200 0.57 15.71 -4.25
CA ALA A 200 -0.33 16.66 -3.60
C ALA A 200 -1.74 16.06 -3.45
N ASP A 201 -2.28 15.49 -4.54
CA ASP A 201 -3.60 14.84 -4.52
C ASP A 201 -3.62 13.63 -3.59
N ARG A 202 -2.61 12.75 -3.68
CA ARG A 202 -2.46 11.61 -2.79
C ARG A 202 -2.43 12.05 -1.32
N ARG A 203 -1.63 13.04 -0.97
CA ARG A 203 -1.53 13.57 0.38
C ARG A 203 -2.86 14.14 0.85
N SER A 204 -3.55 14.91 0.01
CA SER A 204 -4.86 15.49 0.30
C SER A 204 -5.90 14.42 0.62
N VAL A 205 -5.93 13.30 -0.11
CA VAL A 205 -6.84 12.17 0.17
C VAL A 205 -6.61 11.63 1.58
N TYR A 206 -5.36 11.42 2.01
CA TYR A 206 -5.06 10.91 3.35
C TYR A 206 -5.37 11.93 4.45
N ASP A 207 -4.97 13.18 4.27
CA ASP A 207 -5.16 14.25 5.26
C ASP A 207 -6.63 14.60 5.49
N ASN A 208 -7.48 14.39 4.47
CA ASN A 208 -8.90 14.70 4.50
C ASN A 208 -9.82 13.46 4.67
N ALA A 209 -9.24 12.25 4.78
CA ALA A 209 -10.00 11.00 4.85
C ALA A 209 -11.00 10.93 6.03
N LEU A 210 -10.83 11.74 7.07
CA LEU A 210 -11.69 11.83 8.26
C LEU A 210 -12.12 13.27 8.55
N ALA A 211 -12.14 14.14 7.53
CA ALA A 211 -12.54 15.52 7.74
C ALA A 211 -14.04 15.61 7.99
N ASP A 212 -14.43 16.19 9.12
CA ASP A 212 -15.82 16.48 9.49
C ASP A 212 -16.28 17.83 8.91
N ASP A 213 -15.35 18.75 8.67
CA ASP A 213 -15.60 20.08 8.07
C ASP A 213 -15.16 20.10 6.61
N LEU A 214 -16.15 20.10 5.70
CA LEU A 214 -15.92 20.13 4.26
C LEU A 214 -15.22 21.42 3.81
N ALA A 215 -15.53 22.56 4.39
CA ALA A 215 -14.93 23.85 4.00
C ALA A 215 -13.45 23.88 4.36
N ASP A 216 -13.08 23.37 5.53
CA ASP A 216 -11.68 23.26 5.95
C ASP A 216 -10.93 22.19 5.13
N ALA A 217 -11.57 21.07 4.79
CA ALA A 217 -10.99 20.05 3.90
C ALA A 217 -10.69 20.62 2.51
N LEU A 218 -11.62 21.33 1.88
CA LEU A 218 -11.43 21.99 0.59
C LEU A 218 -10.35 23.09 0.64
N ARG A 219 -10.25 23.80 1.74
CA ARG A 219 -9.19 24.80 1.93
C ARG A 219 -7.80 24.13 2.01
N ARG A 220 -7.68 23.02 2.74
CA ARG A 220 -6.43 22.23 2.81
C ARG A 220 -6.05 21.65 1.46
N GLU A 221 -7.01 21.05 0.74
CA GLU A 221 -6.82 20.53 -0.61
C GLU A 221 -6.28 21.62 -1.55
N GLY A 222 -6.96 22.78 -1.61
CA GLY A 222 -6.53 23.89 -2.44
C GLY A 222 -5.15 24.43 -2.07
N ALA A 223 -4.84 24.54 -0.78
CA ALA A 223 -3.53 24.96 -0.31
C ALA A 223 -2.42 23.96 -0.66
N GLY A 224 -2.69 22.66 -0.52
CA GLY A 224 -1.74 21.59 -0.85
C GLY A 224 -1.46 21.48 -2.35
N GLY A 225 -2.48 21.68 -3.20
CA GLY A 225 -2.35 21.63 -4.65
C GLY A 225 -1.74 22.89 -5.28
N TYR A 226 -1.78 24.04 -4.58
CA TYR A 226 -1.34 25.33 -5.13
C TYR A 226 0.09 25.29 -5.69
N ALA A 227 1.04 24.79 -4.93
CA ALA A 227 2.44 24.73 -5.37
C ALA A 227 2.63 23.82 -6.60
N ALA A 228 1.90 22.71 -6.70
CA ALA A 228 1.98 21.77 -7.81
C ALA A 228 1.50 22.40 -9.14
N VAL A 229 0.45 23.24 -9.10
CA VAL A 229 -0.03 23.98 -10.29
C VAL A 229 1.09 24.82 -10.90
N PHE A 230 1.85 25.54 -10.06
CA PHE A 230 2.92 26.42 -10.56
C PHE A 230 4.24 25.68 -10.83
N ALA A 231 4.50 24.55 -10.17
CA ALA A 231 5.69 23.75 -10.42
C ALA A 231 5.61 22.95 -11.75
N GLU A 232 4.47 22.36 -12.06
CA GLU A 232 4.31 21.42 -13.17
C GLU A 232 3.11 21.75 -14.07
N GLY A 233 2.01 22.30 -13.53
CA GLY A 233 0.76 22.55 -14.25
C GLY A 233 0.90 23.54 -15.41
N LEU A 234 1.68 24.62 -15.25
CA LEU A 234 1.92 25.59 -16.33
C LEU A 234 2.64 24.96 -17.52
N ALA A 235 3.65 24.13 -17.27
CA ALA A 235 4.35 23.40 -18.32
C ALA A 235 3.43 22.36 -19.00
N GLY A 236 2.59 21.68 -18.22
CA GLY A 236 1.56 20.76 -18.70
C GLY A 236 0.54 21.45 -19.61
N ALA A 237 0.06 22.62 -19.22
CA ALA A 237 -0.85 23.43 -20.03
C ALA A 237 -0.21 23.84 -21.37
N GLY A 238 1.08 24.19 -21.37
CA GLY A 238 1.83 24.45 -22.61
C GLY A 238 1.89 23.25 -23.54
N ARG A 239 2.19 22.05 -23.03
CA ARG A 239 2.18 20.80 -23.82
C ARG A 239 0.79 20.50 -24.38
N PHE A 240 -0.26 20.65 -23.56
CA PHE A 240 -1.64 20.45 -24.01
C PHE A 240 -2.03 21.44 -25.14
N ALA A 241 -1.67 22.71 -25.00
CA ALA A 241 -1.89 23.71 -26.04
C ALA A 241 -1.14 23.38 -27.34
N ALA A 242 0.03 22.76 -27.25
CA ALA A 242 0.82 22.27 -28.40
C ALA A 242 0.27 20.95 -28.99
N GLY A 243 -0.76 20.34 -28.34
CA GLY A 243 -1.44 19.16 -28.90
C GLY A 243 -1.23 17.85 -28.16
N ALA A 244 -0.37 17.81 -27.12
CA ALA A 244 -0.15 16.62 -26.33
C ALA A 244 -1.43 16.20 -25.56
N GLY A 245 -1.69 14.89 -25.46
CA GLY A 245 -2.81 14.34 -24.68
C GLY A 245 -4.20 14.61 -25.27
N ARG A 246 -4.33 15.16 -26.47
CA ARG A 246 -5.63 15.35 -27.13
C ARG A 246 -6.27 14.00 -27.43
N HIS A 247 -7.59 13.93 -27.20
CA HIS A 247 -8.40 12.71 -27.40
C HIS A 247 -8.03 11.52 -26.49
N GLY A 248 -7.40 11.78 -25.32
CA GLY A 248 -7.04 10.74 -24.36
C GLY A 248 -5.76 9.96 -24.67
N GLY A 249 -4.96 10.45 -25.59
CA GLY A 249 -3.61 9.90 -25.82
C GLY A 249 -2.67 10.16 -24.65
N ALA A 250 -1.85 9.17 -24.29
CA ALA A 250 -0.89 9.23 -23.19
C ALA A 250 0.47 9.85 -23.57
N GLU A 251 0.53 10.72 -24.58
CA GLU A 251 1.74 11.43 -25.00
C GLU A 251 1.76 12.87 -24.50
#